data_461d56bedbd57834280d3abf0539be16
#
_entry.id   461d56bedbd57834280d3abf0539be16
#
_cell.length_a   1.000
_cell.length_b   1.000
_cell.length_c   1.000
_cell.angle_alpha   90.00
_cell.angle_beta   90.00
_cell.angle_gamma   90.00
#
_symmetry.space_group_name_H-M   'P 1'
#
loop_
_entity.id
_entity.type
_entity.pdbx_description
1 polymer ?
#
loop_
_entity_poly.entity_id
_entity_poly.type
_entity_poly.pdbx_seq_one_letter_code
_entity_poly.pdbx_strand_id
1 'polypeptide(L)'
;KGSITSVQAVYVPADDLTDPAPATTFSHLDGTLVLSRQIAELGIYPAVDPLDSTSRILDPNVVGEEHYSVARQVQMVLQKYKELQDIIAILGMDELSDEDKLTVARARRIQRFLSQPFHVAETFTGTPGQYVKLEDTIKGFKGILEGQYDHLAESDFYMLGSIDQAVAKYEARIQQEAK
;
A
#
# COMPACT_ATOMS: atom_id res chain seq x y z
N LYS A 1 28.71 -1.50 -22.81
CA LYS A 1 28.35 -1.68 -21.38
C LYS A 1 26.85 -1.85 -21.31
N GLY A 2 26.39 -2.94 -20.68
CA GLY A 2 24.98 -3.23 -20.49
C GLY A 2 24.70 -3.61 -19.04
N SER A 3 23.43 -3.77 -18.70
CA SER A 3 22.96 -4.27 -17.40
C SER A 3 22.05 -5.47 -17.62
N ILE A 4 22.00 -6.35 -16.65
CA ILE A 4 21.10 -7.50 -16.65
C ILE A 4 20.23 -7.37 -15.40
N THR A 5 18.91 -7.39 -15.60
CA THR A 5 17.94 -7.50 -14.51
C THR A 5 17.30 -8.86 -14.55
N SER A 6 17.27 -9.56 -13.43
CA SER A 6 16.57 -10.83 -13.30
C SER A 6 15.38 -10.71 -12.36
N VAL A 7 14.29 -11.39 -12.70
CA VAL A 7 13.10 -11.50 -11.85
C VAL A 7 12.88 -12.98 -11.56
N GLN A 8 12.79 -13.34 -10.28
CA GLN A 8 12.64 -14.71 -9.84
C GLN A 8 11.37 -14.85 -9.01
N ALA A 9 10.53 -15.84 -9.34
CA ALA A 9 9.41 -16.22 -8.49
C ALA A 9 9.88 -17.29 -7.49
N VAL A 10 9.73 -17.01 -6.20
CA VAL A 10 10.10 -17.93 -5.12
C VAL A 10 8.84 -18.36 -4.39
N TYR A 11 8.58 -19.66 -4.36
CA TYR A 11 7.52 -20.23 -3.54
C TYR A 11 8.02 -20.41 -2.11
N VAL A 12 7.24 -19.87 -1.16
CA VAL A 12 7.55 -19.96 0.28
C VAL A 12 6.59 -20.96 0.92
N PRO A 13 7.08 -22.15 1.35
CA PRO A 13 6.25 -23.16 1.98
C PRO A 13 5.62 -22.63 3.28
N ALA A 14 4.32 -22.86 3.44
CA ALA A 14 3.54 -22.45 4.62
C ALA A 14 3.63 -20.96 4.98
N ASP A 15 3.96 -20.11 4.01
CA ASP A 15 4.17 -18.66 4.19
C ASP A 15 5.29 -18.33 5.21
N ASP A 16 6.20 -19.27 5.48
CA ASP A 16 7.30 -19.13 6.43
C ASP A 16 8.55 -18.55 5.74
N LEU A 17 8.69 -17.21 5.80
CA LEU A 17 9.85 -16.49 5.28
C LEU A 17 11.16 -16.82 6.02
N THR A 18 11.08 -17.45 7.19
CA THR A 18 12.24 -17.83 8.01
C THR A 18 12.80 -19.21 7.68
N ASP A 19 12.09 -19.99 6.84
CA ASP A 19 12.60 -21.28 6.34
C ASP A 19 13.98 -21.07 5.68
N PRO A 20 14.97 -21.92 5.97
CA PRO A 20 16.34 -21.73 5.51
C PRO A 20 16.51 -21.59 3.99
N ALA A 21 15.70 -22.28 3.21
CA ALA A 21 15.80 -22.25 1.75
C ALA A 21 15.39 -20.89 1.15
N PRO A 22 14.18 -20.35 1.41
CA PRO A 22 13.81 -19.02 0.97
C PRO A 22 14.67 -17.93 1.62
N ALA A 23 14.99 -18.02 2.92
CA ALA A 23 15.80 -17.02 3.61
C ALA A 23 17.21 -16.88 2.98
N THR A 24 17.84 -17.99 2.60
CA THR A 24 19.14 -17.98 1.89
C THR A 24 18.98 -17.31 0.52
N THR A 25 17.93 -17.60 -0.21
CA THR A 25 17.67 -17.00 -1.53
C THR A 25 17.50 -15.47 -1.38
N PHE A 26 16.70 -15.02 -0.42
CA PHE A 26 16.42 -13.60 -0.21
C PHE A 26 17.67 -12.78 0.13
N SER A 27 18.65 -13.38 0.80
CA SER A 27 19.90 -12.69 1.16
C SER A 27 20.73 -12.24 -0.05
N HIS A 28 20.51 -12.85 -1.20
CA HIS A 28 21.21 -12.56 -2.47
C HIS A 28 20.47 -11.61 -3.40
N LEU A 29 19.22 -11.24 -3.05
CA LEU A 29 18.38 -10.38 -3.88
C LEU A 29 18.56 -8.90 -3.53
N ASP A 30 18.51 -8.04 -4.53
CA ASP A 30 18.56 -6.59 -4.36
C ASP A 30 17.21 -5.99 -3.97
N GLY A 31 16.13 -6.71 -4.23
CA GLY A 31 14.77 -6.35 -3.82
C GLY A 31 13.90 -7.58 -3.69
N THR A 32 13.00 -7.57 -2.73
CA THR A 32 12.01 -8.62 -2.51
C THR A 32 10.62 -8.02 -2.52
N LEU A 33 9.71 -8.67 -3.21
CA LEU A 33 8.31 -8.30 -3.29
C LEU A 33 7.50 -9.46 -2.73
N VAL A 34 7.00 -9.28 -1.50
CA VAL A 34 6.30 -10.31 -0.74
C VAL A 34 4.80 -10.21 -0.98
N LEU A 35 4.18 -11.30 -1.43
CA LEU A 35 2.73 -11.42 -1.55
C LEU A 35 2.17 -12.07 -0.28
N SER A 36 1.17 -11.43 0.33
CA SER A 36 0.56 -11.85 1.58
C SER A 36 -0.87 -12.34 1.37
N ARG A 37 -1.19 -13.53 1.92
CA ARG A 37 -2.58 -14.04 1.95
C ARG A 37 -3.49 -13.15 2.77
N GLN A 38 -3.02 -12.65 3.89
CA GLN A 38 -3.79 -11.76 4.77
C GLN A 38 -4.24 -10.49 4.03
N ILE A 39 -3.36 -9.92 3.20
CA ILE A 39 -3.69 -8.75 2.37
C ILE A 39 -4.69 -9.13 1.26
N ALA A 40 -4.54 -10.32 0.65
CA ALA A 40 -5.50 -10.82 -0.34
C ALA A 40 -6.90 -11.05 0.28
N GLU A 41 -6.98 -11.54 1.50
CA GLU A 41 -8.23 -11.73 2.25
C GLU A 41 -8.96 -10.41 2.53
N LEU A 42 -8.22 -9.30 2.64
CA LEU A 42 -8.80 -7.95 2.73
C LEU A 42 -9.32 -7.41 1.39
N GLY A 43 -9.17 -8.19 0.31
CA GLY A 43 -9.56 -7.78 -1.04
C GLY A 43 -8.61 -6.77 -1.69
N ILE A 44 -7.38 -6.62 -1.17
CA ILE A 44 -6.37 -5.70 -1.70
C ILE A 44 -5.53 -6.43 -2.73
N TYR A 45 -5.57 -5.96 -3.97
CA TYR A 45 -4.83 -6.51 -5.09
C TYR A 45 -4.09 -5.40 -5.85
N PRO A 46 -2.80 -5.60 -6.25
CA PRO A 46 -1.96 -6.77 -5.92
C PRO A 46 -1.72 -6.89 -4.40
N ALA A 47 -1.69 -8.13 -3.90
CA ALA A 47 -1.60 -8.40 -2.47
C ALA A 47 -0.16 -8.30 -1.93
N VAL A 48 0.52 -7.22 -2.25
CA VAL A 48 1.90 -6.94 -1.84
C VAL A 48 1.92 -6.45 -0.41
N ASP A 49 2.76 -7.07 0.43
CA ASP A 49 3.01 -6.59 1.78
C ASP A 49 4.09 -5.49 1.77
N PRO A 50 3.74 -4.24 2.07
CA PRO A 50 4.70 -3.14 2.05
C PRO A 50 5.67 -3.14 3.23
N LEU A 51 5.38 -3.90 4.30
CA LEU A 51 6.23 -4.01 5.48
C LEU A 51 7.29 -5.11 5.32
N ASP A 52 6.93 -6.22 4.68
CA ASP A 52 7.83 -7.35 4.43
C ASP A 52 8.60 -7.22 3.10
N SER A 53 8.16 -6.33 2.20
CA SER A 53 8.83 -6.06 0.94
C SER A 53 9.99 -5.08 1.13
N THR A 54 11.11 -5.34 0.45
CA THR A 54 12.33 -4.54 0.58
C THR A 54 12.96 -4.21 -0.76
N SER A 55 13.72 -3.13 -0.82
CA SER A 55 14.53 -2.77 -1.98
C SER A 55 15.79 -2.02 -1.55
N ARG A 56 16.95 -2.45 -2.06
CA ARG A 56 18.23 -1.77 -1.80
C ARG A 56 18.33 -0.40 -2.47
N ILE A 57 17.59 -0.21 -3.56
CA ILE A 57 17.57 1.10 -4.24
C ILE A 57 16.66 2.12 -3.56
N LEU A 58 15.89 1.74 -2.53
CA LEU A 58 15.15 2.68 -1.70
C LEU A 58 16.10 3.40 -0.74
N ASP A 59 16.90 4.27 -1.31
CA ASP A 59 17.92 5.09 -0.65
C ASP A 59 17.79 6.53 -1.18
N PRO A 60 17.89 7.57 -0.34
CA PRO A 60 17.68 8.95 -0.76
C PRO A 60 18.65 9.41 -1.85
N ASN A 61 19.86 8.84 -1.90
CA ASN A 61 20.86 9.15 -2.93
C ASN A 61 20.51 8.52 -4.30
N VAL A 62 19.59 7.54 -4.34
CA VAL A 62 19.17 6.82 -5.56
C VAL A 62 17.82 7.31 -6.03
N VAL A 63 16.81 7.29 -5.15
CA VAL A 63 15.41 7.62 -5.51
C VAL A 63 15.04 9.07 -5.24
N GLY A 64 15.89 9.82 -4.54
CA GLY A 64 15.63 11.17 -4.08
C GLY A 64 14.95 11.20 -2.71
N GLU A 65 15.12 12.34 -2.02
CA GLU A 65 14.66 12.52 -0.64
C GLU A 65 13.14 12.41 -0.49
N GLU A 66 12.38 12.97 -1.42
CA GLU A 66 10.92 12.97 -1.37
C GLU A 66 10.36 11.53 -1.47
N HIS A 67 10.78 10.77 -2.46
CA HIS A 67 10.35 9.39 -2.63
C HIS A 67 10.70 8.54 -1.40
N TYR A 68 11.95 8.65 -0.94
CA TYR A 68 12.42 7.93 0.25
C TYR A 68 11.60 8.27 1.49
N SER A 69 11.41 9.57 1.76
CA SER A 69 10.68 10.04 2.93
C SER A 69 9.22 9.60 2.92
N VAL A 70 8.53 9.73 1.78
CA VAL A 70 7.13 9.29 1.65
C VAL A 70 7.02 7.78 1.86
N ALA A 71 7.89 6.97 1.25
CA ALA A 71 7.87 5.52 1.41
C ALA A 71 8.08 5.11 2.88
N ARG A 72 9.03 5.73 3.58
CA ARG A 72 9.29 5.47 5.00
C ARG A 72 8.13 5.88 5.89
N GLN A 73 7.52 7.02 5.64
CA GLN A 73 6.34 7.46 6.40
C GLN A 73 5.15 6.53 6.20
N VAL A 74 4.91 6.06 4.97
CA VAL A 74 3.87 5.04 4.71
C VAL A 74 4.13 3.78 5.53
N GLN A 75 5.36 3.28 5.53
CA GLN A 75 5.72 2.10 6.32
C GLN A 75 5.51 2.33 7.83
N MET A 76 5.91 3.49 8.36
CA MET A 76 5.72 3.82 9.78
C MET A 76 4.23 3.87 10.16
N VAL A 77 3.39 4.49 9.33
CA VAL A 77 1.94 4.57 9.57
C VAL A 77 1.30 3.17 9.54
N LEU A 78 1.68 2.33 8.58
CA LEU A 78 1.16 0.96 8.49
C LEU A 78 1.67 0.09 9.64
N GLN A 79 2.91 0.24 10.07
CA GLN A 79 3.47 -0.47 11.22
C GLN A 79 2.74 -0.07 12.51
N LYS A 80 2.55 1.23 12.74
CA LYS A 80 1.78 1.74 13.88
C LYS A 80 0.34 1.22 13.88
N TYR A 81 -0.28 1.17 12.71
CA TYR A 81 -1.62 0.60 12.58
C TYR A 81 -1.67 -0.88 12.95
N LYS A 82 -0.68 -1.66 12.49
CA LYS A 82 -0.56 -3.08 12.85
C LYS A 82 -0.47 -3.28 14.37
N GLU A 83 0.30 -2.44 15.06
CA GLU A 83 0.40 -2.46 16.53
C GLU A 83 -0.91 -2.09 17.23
N LEU A 84 -1.66 -1.14 16.66
CA LEU A 84 -2.95 -0.72 17.21
C LEU A 84 -4.09 -1.70 16.95
N GLN A 85 -3.96 -2.59 15.97
CA GLN A 85 -5.02 -3.56 15.62
C GLN A 85 -5.42 -4.47 16.79
N ASP A 86 -4.46 -4.93 17.57
CA ASP A 86 -4.72 -5.78 18.74
C ASP A 86 -5.48 -5.00 19.81
N ILE A 87 -5.13 -3.75 20.03
CA ILE A 87 -5.81 -2.85 20.97
C ILE A 87 -7.24 -2.59 20.51
N ILE A 88 -7.43 -2.31 19.22
CA ILE A 88 -8.75 -2.08 18.63
C ILE A 88 -9.64 -3.31 18.75
N ALA A 89 -9.08 -4.50 18.53
CA ALA A 89 -9.82 -5.76 18.60
C ALA A 89 -10.31 -6.08 20.04
N ILE A 90 -9.56 -5.68 21.06
CA ILE A 90 -9.87 -5.98 22.46
C ILE A 90 -10.71 -4.87 23.10
N LEU A 91 -10.33 -3.62 22.93
CA LEU A 91 -10.88 -2.47 23.63
C LEU A 91 -11.80 -1.60 22.76
N GLY A 92 -11.73 -1.74 21.45
CA GLY A 92 -12.47 -0.90 20.50
C GLY A 92 -11.73 0.39 20.10
N MET A 93 -12.28 1.07 19.11
CA MET A 93 -11.71 2.32 18.59
C MET A 93 -11.81 3.50 19.55
N ASP A 94 -12.81 3.48 20.44
CA ASP A 94 -13.12 4.61 21.34
C ASP A 94 -12.03 4.83 22.39
N GLU A 95 -11.31 3.78 22.76
CA GLU A 95 -10.22 3.82 23.73
C GLU A 95 -8.91 4.40 23.18
N LEU A 96 -8.83 4.59 21.86
CA LEU A 96 -7.65 5.22 21.24
C LEU A 96 -7.62 6.73 21.49
N SER A 97 -6.40 7.27 21.58
CA SER A 97 -6.17 8.73 21.54
C SER A 97 -6.65 9.30 20.19
N ASP A 98 -6.95 10.60 20.15
CA ASP A 98 -7.34 11.26 18.90
C ASP A 98 -6.23 11.17 17.83
N GLU A 99 -4.96 11.21 18.23
CA GLU A 99 -3.81 11.03 17.35
C GLU A 99 -3.78 9.62 16.76
N ASP A 100 -4.00 8.59 17.59
CA ASP A 100 -4.05 7.20 17.12
C ASP A 100 -5.26 6.95 16.22
N LYS A 101 -6.42 7.53 16.53
CA LYS A 101 -7.61 7.48 15.65
C LYS A 101 -7.34 8.07 14.27
N LEU A 102 -6.65 9.21 14.22
CA LEU A 102 -6.24 9.82 12.96
C LEU A 102 -5.25 8.95 12.19
N THR A 103 -4.28 8.38 12.89
CA THR A 103 -3.29 7.45 12.32
C THR A 103 -3.98 6.22 11.73
N VAL A 104 -4.92 5.62 12.44
CA VAL A 104 -5.72 4.47 11.95
C VAL A 104 -6.54 4.85 10.71
N ALA A 105 -7.18 6.01 10.72
CA ALA A 105 -7.98 6.49 9.59
C ALA A 105 -7.11 6.67 8.33
N ARG A 106 -5.93 7.27 8.45
CA ARG A 106 -4.97 7.44 7.35
C ARG A 106 -4.38 6.10 6.91
N ALA A 107 -4.03 5.22 7.84
CA ALA A 107 -3.53 3.88 7.53
C ALA A 107 -4.53 3.05 6.70
N ARG A 108 -5.80 3.09 7.03
CA ARG A 108 -6.85 2.41 6.26
C ARG A 108 -6.99 2.98 4.85
N ARG A 109 -6.91 4.32 4.68
CA ARG A 109 -6.87 4.94 3.35
C ARG A 109 -5.65 4.51 2.55
N ILE A 110 -4.47 4.48 3.19
CA ILE A 110 -3.23 3.99 2.58
C ILE A 110 -3.39 2.54 2.13
N GLN A 111 -3.92 1.66 2.98
CA GLN A 111 -4.15 0.25 2.61
C GLN A 111 -5.08 0.13 1.40
N ARG A 112 -6.17 0.90 1.35
CA ARG A 112 -7.08 0.90 0.20
C ARG A 112 -6.42 1.46 -1.05
N PHE A 113 -5.61 2.50 -0.92
CA PHE A 113 -4.89 3.12 -2.03
C PHE A 113 -3.74 2.25 -2.57
N LEU A 114 -3.23 1.30 -1.78
CA LEU A 114 -2.30 0.26 -2.26
C LEU A 114 -2.96 -0.72 -3.24
N SER A 115 -4.29 -0.84 -3.24
CA SER A 115 -5.01 -1.60 -4.25
C SER A 115 -4.99 -0.86 -5.58
N GLN A 116 -4.72 -1.59 -6.67
CA GLN A 116 -4.62 -1.01 -8.00
C GLN A 116 -5.19 -1.96 -9.05
N PRO A 117 -5.97 -1.47 -10.02
CA PRO A 117 -6.34 -2.27 -11.18
C PRO A 117 -5.10 -2.51 -12.04
N PHE A 118 -4.75 -3.76 -12.29
CA PHE A 118 -3.59 -4.14 -13.09
C PHE A 118 -3.96 -5.10 -14.20
N HIS A 119 -3.24 -5.02 -15.31
CA HIS A 119 -3.62 -5.66 -16.57
C HIS A 119 -3.78 -7.18 -16.47
N VAL A 120 -2.91 -7.86 -15.71
CA VAL A 120 -2.97 -9.33 -15.56
C VAL A 120 -4.26 -9.80 -14.86
N ALA A 121 -4.84 -8.96 -14.01
CA ALA A 121 -6.05 -9.28 -13.25
C ALA A 121 -7.36 -8.86 -13.92
N GLU A 122 -7.34 -8.23 -15.09
CA GLU A 122 -8.54 -7.72 -15.76
C GLU A 122 -9.64 -8.78 -15.95
N THR A 123 -9.22 -9.99 -16.32
CA THR A 123 -10.15 -11.12 -16.53
C THR A 123 -10.83 -11.60 -15.25
N PHE A 124 -10.23 -11.36 -14.10
CA PHE A 124 -10.74 -11.78 -12.79
C PHE A 124 -11.52 -10.67 -12.10
N THR A 125 -11.07 -9.43 -12.24
CA THR A 125 -11.67 -8.26 -11.56
C THR A 125 -12.77 -7.60 -12.40
N GLY A 126 -12.77 -7.80 -13.71
CA GLY A 126 -13.64 -7.09 -14.65
C GLY A 126 -13.29 -5.60 -14.79
N THR A 127 -12.18 -5.16 -14.24
CA THR A 127 -11.73 -3.78 -14.26
C THR A 127 -10.49 -3.65 -15.13
N PRO A 128 -10.47 -2.75 -16.14
CA PRO A 128 -9.27 -2.52 -16.95
C PRO A 128 -8.08 -2.08 -16.12
N GLY A 129 -6.91 -2.67 -16.41
CA GLY A 129 -5.66 -2.30 -15.75
C GLY A 129 -5.27 -0.85 -16.06
N GLN A 130 -4.61 -0.22 -15.10
CA GLN A 130 -4.14 1.16 -15.23
C GLN A 130 -2.64 1.22 -14.92
N TYR A 131 -1.90 1.85 -15.81
CA TYR A 131 -0.52 2.21 -15.53
C TYR A 131 -0.48 3.55 -14.81
N VAL A 132 0.14 3.58 -13.62
CA VAL A 132 0.30 4.79 -12.81
C VAL A 132 1.77 5.19 -12.80
N LYS A 133 2.06 6.44 -13.10
CA LYS A 133 3.42 6.95 -13.02
C LYS A 133 3.89 7.02 -11.57
N LEU A 134 5.19 6.82 -11.37
CA LEU A 134 5.79 6.89 -10.04
C LEU A 134 5.54 8.23 -9.35
N GLU A 135 5.60 9.32 -10.10
CA GLU A 135 5.34 10.69 -9.61
C GLU A 135 3.91 10.82 -9.03
N ASP A 136 2.91 10.27 -9.74
CA ASP A 136 1.51 10.30 -9.30
C ASP A 136 1.30 9.42 -8.07
N THR A 137 2.02 8.31 -7.98
CA THR A 137 2.01 7.44 -6.79
C THR A 137 2.57 8.17 -5.58
N ILE A 138 3.74 8.79 -5.71
CA ILE A 138 4.38 9.55 -4.61
C ILE A 138 3.48 10.71 -4.17
N LYS A 139 2.93 11.49 -5.12
CA LYS A 139 1.99 12.58 -4.85
C LYS A 139 0.77 12.09 -4.07
N GLY A 140 0.19 10.96 -4.49
CA GLY A 140 -0.99 10.40 -3.83
C GLY A 140 -0.72 10.02 -2.38
N PHE A 141 0.32 9.24 -2.11
CA PHE A 141 0.68 8.84 -0.74
C PHE A 141 1.07 10.02 0.13
N LYS A 142 1.84 10.98 -0.40
CA LYS A 142 2.21 12.22 0.30
C LYS A 142 0.97 13.00 0.73
N GLY A 143 0.01 13.21 -0.18
CA GLY A 143 -1.23 13.91 0.14
C GLY A 143 -2.07 13.22 1.21
N ILE A 144 -2.10 11.87 1.23
CA ILE A 144 -2.79 11.11 2.30
C ILE A 144 -2.07 11.31 3.64
N LEU A 145 -0.74 11.22 3.66
CA LEU A 145 0.06 11.41 4.87
C LEU A 145 -0.10 12.82 5.46
N GLU A 146 -0.11 13.84 4.60
CA GLU A 146 -0.30 15.24 4.99
C GLU A 146 -1.75 15.60 5.37
N GLY A 147 -2.70 14.67 5.17
CA GLY A 147 -4.10 14.86 5.52
C GLY A 147 -4.93 15.66 4.52
N GLN A 148 -4.41 15.89 3.31
CA GLN A 148 -5.13 16.64 2.27
C GLN A 148 -6.46 15.97 1.90
N TYR A 149 -6.57 14.65 2.10
CA TYR A 149 -7.72 13.83 1.74
C TYR A 149 -8.46 13.25 2.95
N ASP A 150 -8.29 13.80 4.14
CA ASP A 150 -8.94 13.30 5.37
C ASP A 150 -10.47 13.43 5.32
N HIS A 151 -11.00 14.27 4.46
CA HIS A 151 -12.43 14.44 4.22
C HIS A 151 -13.06 13.38 3.30
N LEU A 152 -12.24 12.59 2.57
CA LEU A 152 -12.72 11.54 1.70
C LEU A 152 -13.00 10.26 2.51
N ALA A 153 -14.00 9.47 2.08
CA ALA A 153 -14.28 8.18 2.69
C ALA A 153 -13.21 7.15 2.31
N GLU A 154 -12.99 6.17 3.19
CA GLU A 154 -12.02 5.09 2.96
C GLU A 154 -12.30 4.32 1.65
N SER A 155 -13.58 4.13 1.30
CA SER A 155 -14.01 3.47 0.07
C SER A 155 -13.60 4.19 -1.21
N ASP A 156 -13.40 5.49 -1.14
CA ASP A 156 -13.04 6.30 -2.31
C ASP A 156 -11.63 5.99 -2.82
N PHE A 157 -10.78 5.39 -1.97
CA PHE A 157 -9.40 5.03 -2.29
C PHE A 157 -9.22 3.63 -2.88
N TYR A 158 -10.30 2.84 -2.98
CA TYR A 158 -10.20 1.45 -3.40
C TYR A 158 -10.16 1.28 -4.91
N MET A 159 -9.21 0.47 -5.39
CA MET A 159 -9.00 0.11 -6.80
C MET A 159 -8.93 1.34 -7.71
N LEU A 160 -7.96 2.17 -7.44
CA LEU A 160 -7.67 3.40 -8.19
C LEU A 160 -6.36 3.31 -8.96
N GLY A 161 -6.24 4.09 -10.01
CA GLY A 161 -4.96 4.46 -10.59
C GLY A 161 -4.31 5.59 -9.79
N SER A 162 -4.63 6.85 -10.13
CA SER A 162 -4.11 8.02 -9.41
C SER A 162 -5.06 8.51 -8.32
N ILE A 163 -4.53 9.33 -7.41
CA ILE A 163 -5.30 9.94 -6.32
C ILE A 163 -6.41 10.86 -6.84
N ASP A 164 -6.25 11.45 -8.02
CA ASP A 164 -7.26 12.33 -8.63
C ASP A 164 -8.59 11.60 -8.88
N GLN A 165 -8.54 10.27 -9.06
CA GLN A 165 -9.75 9.44 -9.17
C GLN A 165 -10.51 9.31 -7.85
N ALA A 166 -9.82 9.36 -6.70
CA ALA A 166 -10.49 9.39 -5.39
C ALA A 166 -11.28 10.69 -5.23
N VAL A 167 -10.70 11.81 -5.61
CA VAL A 167 -11.35 13.12 -5.58
C VAL A 167 -12.57 13.13 -6.50
N ALA A 168 -12.44 12.61 -7.72
CA ALA A 168 -13.55 12.51 -8.67
C ALA A 168 -14.70 11.63 -8.16
N LYS A 169 -14.39 10.50 -7.50
CA LYS A 169 -15.41 9.63 -6.86
C LYS A 169 -16.16 10.37 -5.75
N TYR A 170 -15.44 11.10 -4.93
CA TYR A 170 -16.03 11.90 -3.86
C TYR A 170 -16.96 12.99 -4.41
N GLU A 171 -16.52 13.77 -5.38
CA GLU A 171 -17.32 14.81 -6.02
C GLU A 171 -18.59 14.25 -6.67
N ALA A 172 -18.47 13.12 -7.38
CA ALA A 172 -19.63 12.45 -8.00
C ALA A 172 -20.65 11.99 -6.94
N ARG A 173 -20.18 11.49 -5.77
CA ARG A 173 -21.06 11.08 -4.68
C ARG A 173 -21.81 12.26 -4.08
N ILE A 174 -21.15 13.37 -3.78
CA ILE A 174 -21.80 14.59 -3.25
C ILE A 174 -22.84 15.12 -4.23
N GLN A 175 -22.56 15.11 -5.53
CA GLN A 175 -23.52 15.54 -6.54
C GLN A 175 -24.77 14.64 -6.62
N GLN A 176 -24.64 13.36 -6.29
CA GLN A 176 -25.78 12.43 -6.22
C GLN A 176 -26.60 12.61 -4.96
N GLU A 177 -25.97 12.90 -3.81
CA GLU A 177 -26.64 13.16 -2.54
C GLU A 177 -27.37 14.51 -2.50
N ALA A 178 -26.96 15.45 -3.35
CA ALA A 178 -27.57 16.79 -3.47
C ALA A 178 -28.80 16.84 -4.42
N LYS A 179 -29.13 15.71 -5.07
CA LYS A 179 -30.30 15.57 -5.97
C LYS A 179 -31.45 14.83 -5.30
#